data_ca891362b8ac3bc8cd5c3c84a8fa8fb4
#
_entry.id   ca891362b8ac3bc8cd5c3c84a8fa8fb4
#
_cell.length_a   1.000
_cell.length_b   1.000
_cell.length_c   1.000
_cell.angle_alpha   90.00
_cell.angle_beta   90.00
_cell.angle_gamma   90.00
#
_symmetry.space_group_name_H-M   'P 1'
#
loop_
_entity.id
_entity.type
_entity.pdbx_description
1 polymer ?
#
loop_
_entity_poly.entity_id
_entity_poly.type
_entity_poly.pdbx_seq_one_letter_code
_entity_poly.pdbx_strand_id
1 'polypeptide(L)'
;GSGSSETSIEESVSGSEAVSESTEESSRTSSESSRVAGVTVDNFVGKFYDDIVGSSVYSSVFTFVKKEEFDDTTDDGVVIEQDVEEGETVPQGTQITLIVSKGARFVTLPPIEDNNGNPISVSAYRAYLEEAGLSVVVKQVSNPDYESGTIIELDHEIGSVIDRSAVSSITIFVAQ
;
A
#
# COMPACT_ATOMS: atom_id res chain seq x y z
N GLY A 1 23.87 -71.00 -49.82
CA GLY A 1 23.41 -69.70 -49.67
C GLY A 1 22.71 -69.55 -48.40
N SER A 2 22.23 -68.44 -48.14
CA SER A 2 21.34 -67.95 -47.12
C SER A 2 21.91 -67.82 -45.74
N GLY A 3 22.37 -66.62 -45.50
CA GLY A 3 22.57 -66.14 -44.19
C GLY A 3 21.30 -65.53 -43.68
N SER A 4 21.01 -65.75 -42.54
CA SER A 4 19.94 -65.11 -41.87
C SER A 4 20.47 -64.11 -40.85
N SER A 5 20.02 -62.98 -40.93
CA SER A 5 20.50 -61.88 -40.15
C SER A 5 19.32 -61.13 -39.55
N GLU A 6 18.59 -61.81 -38.72
CA GLU A 6 17.37 -61.25 -38.20
C GLU A 6 17.39 -60.82 -36.79
N THR A 7 18.48 -60.80 -36.13
CA THR A 7 18.52 -60.68 -34.68
C THR A 7 18.77 -59.30 -34.12
N SER A 8 19.03 -58.33 -34.93
CA SER A 8 19.45 -57.03 -34.44
C SER A 8 18.32 -56.04 -34.13
N ILE A 9 17.11 -56.39 -34.38
CA ILE A 9 15.98 -55.45 -34.25
C ILE A 9 15.42 -55.42 -32.85
N GLU A 10 15.57 -56.46 -32.11
CA GLU A 10 14.93 -56.57 -30.77
C GLU A 10 15.60 -55.78 -29.67
N GLU A 11 16.87 -55.51 -29.82
CA GLU A 11 17.60 -54.77 -28.79
C GLU A 11 17.24 -53.30 -28.68
N SER A 12 16.81 -52.71 -29.73
CA SER A 12 16.45 -51.28 -29.71
C SER A 12 15.17 -50.97 -28.95
N VAL A 13 14.30 -51.91 -28.80
CA VAL A 13 13.02 -51.73 -28.12
C VAL A 13 13.20 -51.65 -26.62
N SER A 14 14.06 -52.39 -26.04
CA SER A 14 14.30 -52.39 -24.60
C SER A 14 14.93 -51.10 -24.07
N GLY A 15 15.70 -50.43 -24.89
CA GLY A 15 16.32 -49.18 -24.54
C GLY A 15 15.35 -48.02 -24.40
N SER A 16 14.31 -48.02 -25.19
CA SER A 16 13.32 -46.95 -25.12
C SER A 16 12.40 -47.03 -23.87
N GLU A 17 12.16 -48.19 -23.37
CA GLU A 17 11.37 -48.38 -22.14
C GLU A 17 12.09 -47.82 -20.92
N ALA A 18 13.37 -48.00 -20.81
CA ALA A 18 14.15 -47.46 -19.71
C ALA A 18 14.19 -45.94 -19.68
N VAL A 19 14.14 -45.29 -20.81
CA VAL A 19 14.11 -43.84 -20.91
C VAL A 19 12.76 -43.28 -20.42
N SER A 20 11.67 -43.94 -20.69
CA SER A 20 10.34 -43.55 -20.23
C SER A 20 10.22 -43.59 -18.72
N GLU A 21 10.77 -44.56 -18.06
CA GLU A 21 10.74 -44.70 -16.61
C GLU A 21 11.46 -43.57 -15.88
N SER A 22 12.60 -43.17 -16.37
CA SER A 22 13.37 -42.08 -15.76
C SER A 22 12.68 -40.72 -15.94
N THR A 23 11.92 -40.52 -16.97
CA THR A 23 11.13 -39.31 -17.19
C THR A 23 9.96 -39.21 -16.20
N GLU A 24 9.33 -40.29 -15.88
CA GLU A 24 8.25 -40.35 -14.91
C GLU A 24 8.72 -40.01 -13.48
N GLU A 25 9.87 -40.49 -13.09
CA GLU A 25 10.47 -40.19 -11.81
C GLU A 25 10.80 -38.71 -11.66
N SER A 26 11.29 -38.07 -12.68
CA SER A 26 11.53 -36.63 -12.71
C SER A 26 10.27 -35.82 -12.49
N SER A 27 9.17 -36.19 -13.09
CA SER A 27 7.88 -35.56 -12.94
C SER A 27 7.34 -35.67 -11.51
N ARG A 28 7.49 -36.79 -10.89
CA ARG A 28 7.05 -37.02 -9.50
C ARG A 28 7.83 -36.15 -8.51
N THR A 29 9.10 -36.00 -8.67
CA THR A 29 9.93 -35.15 -7.82
C THR A 29 9.53 -33.69 -7.92
N SER A 30 9.22 -33.19 -9.10
CA SER A 30 8.69 -31.85 -9.30
C SER A 30 7.36 -31.62 -8.60
N SER A 31 6.45 -32.58 -8.64
CA SER A 31 5.15 -32.51 -7.98
C SER A 31 5.27 -32.46 -6.46
N GLU A 32 6.19 -33.17 -5.88
CA GLU A 32 6.43 -33.16 -4.43
C GLU A 32 6.95 -31.81 -3.94
N SER A 33 7.85 -31.16 -4.69
CA SER A 33 8.38 -29.86 -4.30
C SER A 33 7.34 -28.75 -4.36
N SER A 34 6.26 -28.90 -5.13
CA SER A 34 5.15 -27.95 -5.19
C SER A 34 4.14 -28.10 -4.06
N ARG A 35 4.30 -29.08 -3.20
CA ARG A 35 3.42 -29.31 -2.03
C ARG A 35 3.80 -28.53 -0.78
N VAL A 36 4.79 -27.64 -0.85
CA VAL A 36 5.05 -26.70 0.24
C VAL A 36 3.77 -25.89 0.49
N ALA A 37 3.31 -25.90 1.73
CA ALA A 37 2.04 -25.29 2.11
C ALA A 37 1.96 -23.86 1.58
N GLY A 38 1.07 -23.66 0.62
CA GLY A 38 0.79 -22.34 0.07
C GLY A 38 -0.34 -21.66 0.82
N VAL A 39 -0.29 -20.36 0.85
CA VAL A 39 -1.35 -19.50 1.40
C VAL A 39 -1.95 -18.70 0.24
N THR A 40 -3.28 -18.65 0.19
CA THR A 40 -3.99 -17.87 -0.82
C THR A 40 -4.02 -16.41 -0.40
N VAL A 41 -3.66 -15.53 -1.32
CA VAL A 41 -3.63 -14.08 -1.11
C VAL A 41 -5.05 -13.53 -1.21
N ASP A 42 -5.45 -12.77 -0.20
CA ASP A 42 -6.73 -12.06 -0.19
C ASP A 42 -6.65 -10.74 -0.96
N ASN A 43 -7.83 -10.17 -1.24
CA ASN A 43 -7.93 -8.82 -1.75
C ASN A 43 -7.71 -7.81 -0.62
N PHE A 44 -6.60 -7.11 -0.65
CA PHE A 44 -6.26 -6.04 0.30
C PHE A 44 -6.64 -4.66 -0.21
N VAL A 45 -6.88 -4.50 -1.52
CA VAL A 45 -7.26 -3.22 -2.13
C VAL A 45 -8.62 -2.75 -1.55
N GLY A 46 -8.67 -1.49 -1.16
CA GLY A 46 -9.86 -0.89 -0.54
C GLY A 46 -9.97 -1.09 0.97
N LYS A 47 -9.04 -1.81 1.58
CA LYS A 47 -8.97 -1.97 3.05
C LYS A 47 -7.95 -1.01 3.65
N PHE A 48 -8.13 -0.67 4.92
CA PHE A 48 -7.11 0.09 5.64
C PHE A 48 -5.88 -0.76 5.90
N TYR A 49 -4.70 -0.20 5.62
CA TYR A 49 -3.43 -0.88 5.85
C TYR A 49 -3.26 -1.33 7.31
N ASP A 50 -3.61 -0.47 8.27
CA ASP A 50 -3.49 -0.77 9.70
C ASP A 50 -4.37 -1.96 10.12
N ASP A 51 -5.54 -2.14 9.51
CA ASP A 51 -6.41 -3.29 9.76
C ASP A 51 -5.80 -4.59 9.22
N ILE A 52 -5.12 -4.51 8.09
CA ILE A 52 -4.46 -5.67 7.46
C ILE A 52 -3.30 -6.13 8.34
N VAL A 53 -2.38 -5.24 8.69
CA VAL A 53 -1.20 -5.59 9.49
C VAL A 53 -1.53 -5.88 10.94
N GLY A 54 -2.61 -5.33 11.45
CA GLY A 54 -3.14 -5.62 12.79
C GLY A 54 -3.85 -6.96 12.90
N SER A 55 -4.22 -7.56 11.76
CA SER A 55 -4.85 -8.88 11.74
C SER A 55 -3.82 -9.98 11.92
N SER A 56 -3.97 -10.78 12.99
CA SER A 56 -3.11 -11.93 13.25
C SER A 56 -3.24 -13.01 12.16
N VAL A 57 -4.36 -13.06 11.46
CA VAL A 57 -4.59 -13.99 10.34
C VAL A 57 -3.62 -13.70 9.21
N TYR A 58 -3.47 -12.43 8.82
CA TYR A 58 -2.59 -12.04 7.71
C TYR A 58 -1.12 -11.93 8.14
N SER A 59 -0.85 -11.33 9.29
CA SER A 59 0.52 -11.11 9.78
C SER A 59 1.25 -12.40 10.15
N SER A 60 0.53 -13.48 10.42
CA SER A 60 1.13 -14.80 10.67
C SER A 60 1.58 -15.53 9.41
N VAL A 61 1.04 -15.17 8.24
CA VAL A 61 1.27 -15.87 6.97
C VAL A 61 1.98 -15.04 5.91
N PHE A 62 1.92 -13.70 6.02
CA PHE A 62 2.56 -12.78 5.08
C PHE A 62 3.46 -11.77 5.80
N THR A 63 4.43 -11.25 5.07
CA THR A 63 5.20 -10.07 5.45
C THR A 63 4.78 -8.91 4.57
N PHE A 64 4.33 -7.80 5.17
CA PHE A 64 3.88 -6.64 4.41
C PHE A 64 4.94 -5.56 4.32
N VAL A 65 5.07 -4.98 3.14
CA VAL A 65 5.85 -3.77 2.87
C VAL A 65 4.89 -2.67 2.45
N LYS A 66 4.97 -1.53 3.11
CA LYS A 66 4.17 -0.35 2.82
C LYS A 66 4.92 0.57 1.87
N LYS A 67 4.28 0.94 0.77
CA LYS A 67 4.64 2.08 -0.07
C LYS A 67 3.50 3.07 -0.05
N GLU A 68 3.80 4.34 -0.09
CA GLU A 68 2.78 5.39 -0.01
C GLU A 68 2.77 6.23 -1.27
N GLU A 69 1.57 6.48 -1.79
CA GLU A 69 1.33 7.34 -2.94
C GLU A 69 0.15 8.27 -2.68
N PHE A 70 0.17 9.45 -3.29
CA PHE A 70 -0.99 10.34 -3.26
C PHE A 70 -2.07 9.81 -4.20
N ASP A 71 -3.32 9.81 -3.74
CA ASP A 71 -4.48 9.45 -4.53
C ASP A 71 -5.66 10.34 -4.14
N ASP A 72 -6.18 11.09 -5.12
CA ASP A 72 -7.25 12.06 -4.88
C ASP A 72 -8.62 11.40 -4.68
N THR A 73 -8.72 10.10 -4.97
CA THR A 73 -9.99 9.35 -4.92
C THR A 73 -10.07 8.37 -3.77
N THR A 74 -8.95 8.07 -3.14
CA THR A 74 -8.85 7.08 -2.07
C THR A 74 -8.41 7.75 -0.77
N ASP A 75 -9.11 7.46 0.31
CA ASP A 75 -8.82 8.02 1.63
C ASP A 75 -7.41 7.64 2.11
N ASP A 76 -6.83 8.48 2.93
CA ASP A 76 -5.53 8.24 3.57
C ASP A 76 -5.56 6.94 4.38
N GLY A 77 -4.53 6.14 4.21
CA GLY A 77 -4.37 4.85 4.89
C GLY A 77 -5.03 3.65 4.19
N VAL A 78 -5.76 3.86 3.12
CA VAL A 78 -6.42 2.79 2.35
C VAL A 78 -5.49 2.25 1.27
N VAL A 79 -5.46 0.93 1.11
CA VAL A 79 -4.64 0.26 0.09
C VAL A 79 -5.23 0.51 -1.31
N ILE A 80 -4.39 1.00 -2.20
CA ILE A 80 -4.72 1.27 -3.60
C ILE A 80 -4.38 0.08 -4.49
N GLU A 81 -3.25 -0.56 -4.23
CA GLU A 81 -2.70 -1.63 -5.07
C GLU A 81 -1.92 -2.63 -4.22
N GLN A 82 -1.87 -3.88 -4.70
CA GLN A 82 -1.05 -4.95 -4.14
C GLN A 82 -0.22 -5.59 -5.26
N ASP A 83 1.03 -5.97 -4.98
CA ASP A 83 1.96 -6.54 -5.97
C ASP A 83 1.74 -8.04 -6.25
N VAL A 84 1.01 -8.72 -5.37
CA VAL A 84 0.59 -10.11 -5.55
C VAL A 84 -0.92 -10.16 -5.68
N GLU A 85 -1.42 -10.77 -6.73
CA GLU A 85 -2.84 -10.75 -7.05
C GLU A 85 -3.69 -11.56 -6.07
N GLU A 86 -4.94 -11.11 -5.87
CA GLU A 86 -5.96 -11.87 -5.13
C GLU A 86 -6.14 -13.27 -5.74
N GLY A 87 -6.21 -14.26 -4.89
CA GLY A 87 -6.39 -15.66 -5.29
C GLY A 87 -5.10 -16.38 -5.64
N GLU A 88 -3.99 -15.70 -5.74
CA GLU A 88 -2.69 -16.33 -5.96
C GLU A 88 -2.26 -17.14 -4.74
N THR A 89 -1.70 -18.31 -4.96
CA THR A 89 -1.17 -19.16 -3.89
C THR A 89 0.34 -19.00 -3.80
N VAL A 90 0.80 -18.51 -2.67
CA VAL A 90 2.22 -18.21 -2.41
C VAL A 90 2.71 -18.93 -1.15
N PRO A 91 4.01 -19.17 -1.00
CA PRO A 91 4.57 -19.74 0.23
C PRO A 91 4.27 -18.88 1.44
N GLN A 92 4.07 -19.50 2.60
CA GLN A 92 3.95 -18.80 3.87
C GLN A 92 5.20 -17.94 4.12
N GLY A 93 5.00 -16.71 4.61
CA GLY A 93 6.06 -15.74 4.82
C GLY A 93 6.39 -14.90 3.58
N THR A 94 5.67 -15.08 2.47
CA THR A 94 5.84 -14.26 1.27
C THR A 94 5.64 -12.79 1.60
N GLN A 95 6.53 -11.96 1.07
CA GLN A 95 6.43 -10.51 1.17
C GLN A 95 5.43 -9.97 0.15
N ILE A 96 4.46 -9.22 0.64
CA ILE A 96 3.46 -8.52 -0.19
C ILE A 96 3.67 -7.03 -0.01
N THR A 97 3.87 -6.33 -1.12
CA THR A 97 3.96 -4.87 -1.13
C THR A 97 2.58 -4.28 -1.35
N LEU A 98 2.15 -3.43 -0.43
CA LEU A 98 0.89 -2.71 -0.50
C LEU A 98 1.17 -1.24 -0.76
N ILE A 99 0.57 -0.70 -1.82
CA ILE A 99 0.59 0.74 -2.09
C ILE A 99 -0.60 1.35 -1.35
N VAL A 100 -0.32 2.30 -0.47
CA VAL A 100 -1.30 2.89 0.44
C VAL A 100 -1.49 4.36 0.09
N SER A 101 -2.74 4.79 0.03
CA SER A 101 -3.08 6.18 -0.22
C SER A 101 -2.59 7.08 0.91
N LYS A 102 -2.04 8.23 0.54
CA LYS A 102 -1.78 9.38 1.43
C LYS A 102 -2.88 10.43 1.34
N GLY A 103 -3.99 10.11 0.69
CA GLY A 103 -5.04 11.06 0.35
C GLY A 103 -4.62 12.04 -0.73
N ALA A 104 -5.40 13.08 -0.93
CA ALA A 104 -5.18 14.07 -1.97
C ALA A 104 -3.82 14.77 -1.85
N ARG A 105 -3.15 14.92 -2.98
CA ARG A 105 -1.87 15.64 -3.06
C ARG A 105 -2.04 17.14 -2.85
N PHE A 106 -3.11 17.69 -3.41
CA PHE A 106 -3.38 19.12 -3.39
C PHE A 106 -4.50 19.43 -2.39
N VAL A 107 -4.23 20.38 -1.49
CA VAL A 107 -5.17 20.82 -0.46
C VAL A 107 -5.34 22.32 -0.55
N THR A 108 -6.58 22.80 -0.64
CA THR A 108 -6.87 24.24 -0.60
C THR A 108 -6.99 24.68 0.86
N LEU A 109 -6.26 25.73 1.24
CA LEU A 109 -6.39 26.32 2.58
C LEU A 109 -7.75 27.04 2.70
N PRO A 110 -8.59 26.64 3.66
CA PRO A 110 -9.88 27.27 3.85
C PRO A 110 -9.74 28.69 4.45
N PRO A 111 -10.79 29.52 4.35
CA PRO A 111 -10.80 30.80 5.04
C PRO A 111 -10.69 30.62 6.57
N ILE A 112 -10.18 31.62 7.26
CA ILE A 112 -10.10 31.65 8.73
C ILE A 112 -11.36 32.18 9.40
N GLU A 113 -12.35 32.57 8.59
CA GLU A 113 -13.66 33.04 9.01
C GLU A 113 -14.76 32.19 8.34
N ASP A 114 -15.88 32.06 9.03
CA ASP A 114 -17.06 31.41 8.47
C ASP A 114 -17.80 32.33 7.49
N ASN A 115 -18.90 31.83 6.87
CA ASN A 115 -19.68 32.59 5.91
C ASN A 115 -20.39 33.82 6.52
N ASN A 116 -20.38 33.95 7.85
CA ASN A 116 -20.96 35.08 8.60
C ASN A 116 -19.90 36.06 9.11
N GLY A 117 -18.63 35.80 8.78
CA GLY A 117 -17.49 36.60 9.24
C GLY A 117 -17.05 36.30 10.67
N ASN A 118 -17.48 35.18 11.25
CA ASN A 118 -16.99 34.76 12.57
C ASN A 118 -15.67 34.00 12.45
N PRO A 119 -14.71 34.28 13.35
CA PRO A 119 -13.44 33.57 13.36
C PRO A 119 -13.62 32.05 13.57
N ILE A 120 -12.95 31.24 12.77
CA ILE A 120 -12.89 29.81 12.99
C ILE A 120 -11.92 29.54 14.14
N SER A 121 -12.29 28.66 15.07
CA SER A 121 -11.43 28.31 16.18
C SER A 121 -10.14 27.62 15.73
N VAL A 122 -9.04 27.86 16.44
CA VAL A 122 -7.74 27.21 16.17
C VAL A 122 -7.88 25.69 16.15
N SER A 123 -8.66 25.12 17.07
CA SER A 123 -8.86 23.67 17.14
C SER A 123 -9.60 23.11 15.92
N ALA A 124 -10.61 23.80 15.42
CA ALA A 124 -11.35 23.39 14.22
C ALA A 124 -10.49 23.51 12.95
N TYR A 125 -9.75 24.61 12.82
CA TYR A 125 -8.86 24.83 11.69
C TYR A 125 -7.71 23.81 11.66
N ARG A 126 -7.12 23.54 12.82
CA ARG A 126 -6.10 22.53 13.01
C ARG A 126 -6.61 21.14 12.62
N ALA A 127 -7.79 20.75 13.11
CA ALA A 127 -8.39 19.46 12.80
C ALA A 127 -8.60 19.27 11.28
N TYR A 128 -9.05 20.32 10.60
CA TYR A 128 -9.20 20.29 9.14
C TYR A 128 -7.86 20.03 8.42
N LEU A 129 -6.81 20.73 8.81
CA LEU A 129 -5.49 20.56 8.17
C LEU A 129 -4.88 19.19 8.48
N GLU A 130 -5.03 18.70 9.70
CA GLU A 130 -4.53 17.39 10.11
C GLU A 130 -5.28 16.26 9.40
N GLU A 131 -6.59 16.38 9.24
CA GLU A 131 -7.41 15.45 8.46
C GLU A 131 -7.00 15.44 6.98
N ALA A 132 -6.64 16.61 6.44
CA ALA A 132 -6.09 16.73 5.09
C ALA A 132 -4.65 16.21 4.97
N GLY A 133 -4.03 15.74 6.05
CA GLY A 133 -2.68 15.16 6.08
C GLY A 133 -1.54 16.18 6.20
N LEU A 134 -1.84 17.39 6.66
CA LEU A 134 -0.85 18.43 6.94
C LEU A 134 -0.57 18.49 8.45
N SER A 135 0.68 18.64 8.83
CA SER A 135 1.05 18.95 10.22
C SER A 135 0.78 20.42 10.53
N VAL A 136 0.43 20.73 11.77
CA VAL A 136 0.12 22.09 12.18
C VAL A 136 1.04 22.57 13.30
N VAL A 137 1.64 23.73 13.09
CA VAL A 137 2.42 24.44 14.09
C VAL A 137 1.62 25.69 14.52
N VAL A 138 1.38 25.86 15.81
CA VAL A 138 0.70 27.05 16.34
C VAL A 138 1.73 27.96 16.98
N LYS A 139 1.78 29.21 16.54
CA LYS A 139 2.61 30.27 17.13
C LYS A 139 1.73 31.37 17.68
N GLN A 140 2.01 31.79 18.91
CA GLN A 140 1.35 32.92 19.52
C GLN A 140 2.08 34.22 19.18
N VAL A 141 1.29 35.24 18.83
CA VAL A 141 1.78 36.57 18.46
C VAL A 141 0.99 37.61 19.25
N SER A 142 1.72 38.55 19.86
CA SER A 142 1.06 39.67 20.54
C SER A 142 0.48 40.62 19.50
N ASN A 143 -0.84 40.69 19.44
CA ASN A 143 -1.55 41.62 18.55
C ASN A 143 -2.81 42.14 19.23
N PRO A 144 -2.80 43.39 19.67
CA PRO A 144 -3.91 43.99 20.43
C PRO A 144 -5.18 44.26 19.61
N ASP A 145 -5.10 44.13 18.29
CA ASP A 145 -6.25 44.33 17.39
C ASP A 145 -7.16 43.11 17.29
N TYR A 146 -6.72 41.97 17.83
CA TYR A 146 -7.47 40.73 17.81
C TYR A 146 -7.68 40.17 19.22
N GLU A 147 -8.80 39.49 19.41
CA GLU A 147 -9.04 38.77 20.65
C GLU A 147 -8.08 37.60 20.82
N SER A 148 -7.63 37.36 22.04
CA SER A 148 -6.77 36.24 22.37
C SER A 148 -7.37 34.92 21.91
N GLY A 149 -6.59 34.10 21.23
CA GLY A 149 -7.02 32.82 20.65
C GLY A 149 -7.56 32.91 19.23
N THR A 150 -7.59 34.10 18.62
CA THR A 150 -8.03 34.28 17.23
C THR A 150 -6.89 33.99 16.25
N ILE A 151 -7.15 33.29 15.16
CA ILE A 151 -6.20 33.09 14.05
C ILE A 151 -6.04 34.43 13.34
N ILE A 152 -4.80 34.93 13.27
CA ILE A 152 -4.47 36.19 12.61
C ILE A 152 -4.10 35.94 11.15
N GLU A 153 -3.20 34.97 10.93
CA GLU A 153 -2.66 34.65 9.62
C GLU A 153 -2.09 33.22 9.59
N LEU A 154 -1.74 32.79 8.40
CA LEU A 154 -1.01 31.54 8.14
C LEU A 154 0.32 31.88 7.48
N ASP A 155 1.27 30.96 7.52
CA ASP A 155 2.52 31.08 6.75
C ASP A 155 2.33 30.91 5.24
N HIS A 156 1.14 30.56 4.81
CA HIS A 156 0.72 30.46 3.42
C HIS A 156 -0.55 31.28 3.18
N GLU A 157 -0.75 31.69 1.93
CA GLU A 157 -1.92 32.50 1.57
C GLU A 157 -3.23 31.70 1.71
N ILE A 158 -4.22 32.30 2.38
CA ILE A 158 -5.55 31.72 2.51
C ILE A 158 -6.20 31.57 1.13
N GLY A 159 -6.80 30.42 0.87
CA GLY A 159 -7.36 30.08 -0.43
C GLY A 159 -6.35 29.53 -1.44
N SER A 160 -5.05 29.53 -1.10
CA SER A 160 -4.04 28.92 -1.95
C SER A 160 -4.11 27.39 -1.92
N VAL A 161 -3.61 26.77 -2.99
CA VAL A 161 -3.50 25.33 -3.10
C VAL A 161 -2.12 24.88 -2.64
N ILE A 162 -2.09 24.04 -1.63
CA ILE A 162 -0.88 23.47 -1.06
C ILE A 162 -0.56 22.13 -1.74
N ASP A 163 0.64 21.99 -2.26
CA ASP A 163 1.18 20.71 -2.73
C ASP A 163 1.84 19.97 -1.56
N ARG A 164 1.19 18.92 -1.06
CA ARG A 164 1.66 18.11 0.07
C ARG A 164 2.96 17.36 -0.20
N SER A 165 3.38 17.25 -1.46
CA SER A 165 4.69 16.70 -1.80
C SER A 165 5.85 17.65 -1.49
N ALA A 166 5.57 18.95 -1.46
CA ALA A 166 6.53 20.02 -1.18
C ALA A 166 6.37 20.63 0.21
N VAL A 167 5.14 20.71 0.73
CA VAL A 167 4.78 21.32 2.02
C VAL A 167 4.13 20.27 2.91
N SER A 168 4.74 19.99 4.05
CA SER A 168 4.24 19.00 5.01
C SER A 168 3.60 19.63 6.25
N SER A 169 3.81 20.91 6.49
CA SER A 169 3.28 21.62 7.67
C SER A 169 2.84 23.04 7.35
N ILE A 170 1.82 23.48 8.05
CA ILE A 170 1.29 24.85 8.02
C ILE A 170 1.46 25.49 9.40
N THR A 171 1.96 26.71 9.44
CA THR A 171 2.04 27.49 10.67
C THR A 171 0.83 28.41 10.79
N ILE A 172 0.13 28.32 11.91
CA ILE A 172 -0.99 29.18 12.27
C ILE A 172 -0.50 30.19 13.29
N PHE A 173 -0.67 31.47 13.01
CA PHE A 173 -0.35 32.56 13.96
C PHE A 173 -1.62 32.98 14.68
N VAL A 174 -1.57 32.97 16.01
CA VAL A 174 -2.71 33.15 16.89
C VAL A 174 -2.47 34.33 17.82
N ALA A 175 -3.44 35.22 17.99
CA ALA A 175 -3.39 36.33 18.92
C ALA A 175 -3.21 35.85 20.37
N GLN A 176 -2.35 36.53 21.12
CA GLN A 176 -2.08 36.29 22.54
C GLN A 176 -2.73 37.36 23.42
#